data_cbf8333bae09774dc028109e4f307d90
#
_entry.id   cbf8333bae09774dc028109e4f307d90
#
_cell.length_a   1.000
_cell.length_b   1.000
_cell.length_c   1.000
_cell.angle_alpha   90.00
_cell.angle_beta   90.00
_cell.angle_gamma   90.00
#
_symmetry.space_group_name_H-M   'P 1'
#
loop_
_entity.id
_entity.type
_entity.pdbx_description
1 polymer ?
#
loop_
_entity_poly.entity_id
_entity_poly.type
_entity_poly.pdbx_seq_one_letter_code
_entity_poly.pdbx_strand_id
1 'polypeptide(L)'
;MKHYPNSVSKALALLTALVMTLSLAVTSAFAVSYQDMNPKDDALLGTKFPVDATITLVTDENGKDVSLSIPVSGMTKDALAAAVSTGTVSLSLERDDSRPYVNEELFPYAYAGGPLNDWLTEGDEHQFTDIKLSASEKNGKTVLDVSFHVNNYFYSTNRRTGVTSVDYSVPHVNGGYYIDLCGYFDLVAKNSGKDLGSVSVKVAPYENFNTMWEIYKELDTIVANGTKNGLYVEEFSMGQSTAGRDMPYLIVADSKASVSKWLALTEQAETDPDAVLAQIKSGALDDIRVPVMYSNIHSNEVAATDGVLDFAKMITSEKTIDYKTLTGFTAAGEKELKEEMGPVGAEGSVAIPDLVKDKASYLGYLTADNNGKSGKVDLEKYYTVKSNTVNVKDELLSDVFFILAPEENVDGRTYLTRHSTNGYDLNRDNSFQTTSETANMQQLIGTFNPMSLAEFHGRVQAFQCEP
;
A
#
# COMPACT_ATOMS: atom_id res chain seq x y z
N MET A 1 15.55 -26.88 -45.15
CA MET A 1 14.42 -26.60 -44.24
C MET A 1 13.50 -27.81 -44.28
N LYS A 2 13.38 -28.52 -43.15
CA LYS A 2 12.46 -29.67 -43.06
C LYS A 2 11.08 -29.12 -42.67
N HIS A 3 10.13 -29.26 -43.60
CA HIS A 3 8.70 -28.99 -43.26
C HIS A 3 8.25 -30.03 -42.25
N TYR A 4 7.84 -29.56 -41.05
CA TYR A 4 7.08 -30.35 -40.11
C TYR A 4 5.62 -30.44 -40.61
N PRO A 5 5.00 -31.60 -40.56
CA PRO A 5 3.62 -31.74 -41.02
C PRO A 5 2.63 -30.93 -40.15
N ASN A 6 1.68 -30.28 -40.79
CA ASN A 6 0.66 -29.42 -40.17
C ASN A 6 -0.10 -30.04 -38.96
N SER A 7 -0.07 -31.37 -38.82
CA SER A 7 -0.65 -32.07 -37.67
C SER A 7 0.14 -31.94 -36.37
N VAL A 8 1.47 -31.79 -36.46
CA VAL A 8 2.36 -31.64 -35.27
C VAL A 8 2.26 -30.23 -34.72
N SER A 9 2.19 -29.20 -35.59
CA SER A 9 2.01 -27.82 -35.15
C SER A 9 0.65 -27.57 -34.52
N LYS A 10 -0.44 -28.20 -35.05
CA LYS A 10 -1.76 -28.12 -34.43
C LYS A 10 -1.86 -28.85 -33.09
N ALA A 11 -1.17 -29.99 -32.94
CA ALA A 11 -1.12 -30.71 -31.67
C ALA A 11 -0.31 -29.94 -30.64
N LEU A 12 0.80 -29.29 -31.06
CA LEU A 12 1.60 -28.45 -30.16
C LEU A 12 0.85 -27.20 -29.71
N ALA A 13 0.15 -26.50 -30.63
CA ALA A 13 -0.68 -25.36 -30.32
C ALA A 13 -1.86 -25.73 -29.39
N LEU A 14 -2.48 -26.91 -29.63
CA LEU A 14 -3.56 -27.41 -28.76
C LEU A 14 -3.01 -27.79 -27.36
N LEU A 15 -1.81 -28.35 -27.28
CA LEU A 15 -1.16 -28.69 -26.02
C LEU A 15 -0.76 -27.43 -25.25
N THR A 16 -0.24 -26.40 -25.95
CA THR A 16 0.10 -25.12 -25.34
C THR A 16 -1.14 -24.37 -24.86
N ALA A 17 -2.22 -24.35 -25.65
CA ALA A 17 -3.49 -23.78 -25.22
C ALA A 17 -4.11 -24.55 -24.06
N LEU A 18 -3.98 -25.88 -24.03
CA LEU A 18 -4.47 -26.72 -22.93
C LEU A 18 -3.62 -26.52 -21.66
N VAL A 19 -2.31 -26.32 -21.79
CA VAL A 19 -1.42 -26.00 -20.67
C VAL A 19 -1.69 -24.60 -20.14
N MET A 20 -1.94 -23.61 -21.02
CA MET A 20 -2.33 -22.24 -20.58
C MET A 20 -3.72 -22.22 -19.94
N THR A 21 -4.70 -22.94 -20.49
CA THR A 21 -6.03 -23.06 -19.85
C THR A 21 -6.00 -23.86 -18.56
N LEU A 22 -5.13 -24.87 -18.46
CA LEU A 22 -4.90 -25.59 -17.21
C LEU A 22 -4.12 -24.74 -16.20
N SER A 23 -3.15 -23.92 -16.62
CA SER A 23 -2.45 -23.03 -15.70
C SER A 23 -3.37 -21.92 -15.19
N LEU A 24 -4.22 -21.32 -16.03
CA LEU A 24 -5.25 -20.37 -15.60
C LEU A 24 -6.33 -21.02 -14.72
N ALA A 25 -6.69 -22.28 -14.98
CA ALA A 25 -7.65 -23.01 -14.15
C ALA A 25 -7.03 -23.54 -12.85
N VAL A 26 -5.74 -23.84 -12.86
CA VAL A 26 -5.00 -24.31 -11.65
C VAL A 26 -4.69 -23.15 -10.72
N THR A 27 -4.39 -21.96 -11.24
CA THR A 27 -4.18 -20.77 -10.38
C THR A 27 -5.47 -20.35 -9.68
N SER A 28 -6.63 -20.49 -10.31
CA SER A 28 -7.91 -20.20 -9.65
C SER A 28 -8.36 -21.28 -8.65
N ALA A 29 -7.79 -22.49 -8.72
CA ALA A 29 -8.19 -23.62 -7.85
C ALA A 29 -7.43 -23.64 -6.51
N PHE A 30 -6.38 -22.81 -6.37
CA PHE A 30 -5.55 -22.74 -5.15
C PHE A 30 -5.52 -21.34 -4.51
N ALA A 31 -6.28 -20.38 -5.05
CA ALA A 31 -6.45 -19.09 -4.41
C ALA A 31 -7.13 -19.31 -3.05
N VAL A 32 -6.38 -19.14 -1.99
CA VAL A 32 -6.94 -19.11 -0.64
C VAL A 32 -7.60 -17.75 -0.50
N SER A 33 -8.95 -17.71 -0.48
CA SER A 33 -9.64 -16.47 -0.21
C SER A 33 -9.29 -15.99 1.20
N TYR A 34 -9.32 -14.68 1.45
CA TYR A 34 -9.08 -14.14 2.79
C TYR A 34 -10.04 -14.76 3.84
N GLN A 35 -11.21 -15.26 3.41
CA GLN A 35 -12.20 -15.94 4.25
C GLN A 35 -11.70 -17.29 4.76
N ASP A 36 -10.80 -17.93 4.01
CA ASP A 36 -10.14 -19.18 4.39
C ASP A 36 -8.83 -18.91 5.14
N MET A 37 -8.32 -17.69 5.14
CA MET A 37 -7.16 -17.30 5.92
C MET A 37 -7.54 -17.27 7.39
N ASN A 38 -6.88 -18.10 8.18
CA ASN A 38 -6.97 -17.99 9.63
C ASN A 38 -6.23 -16.70 10.04
N PRO A 39 -6.87 -15.74 10.74
CA PRO A 39 -6.17 -14.56 11.26
C PRO A 39 -4.92 -14.89 12.10
N LYS A 40 -4.80 -16.12 12.58
CA LYS A 40 -3.58 -16.62 13.22
C LYS A 40 -2.43 -16.88 12.24
N ASP A 41 -2.70 -16.97 10.95
CA ASP A 41 -1.65 -17.12 9.93
C ASP A 41 -0.96 -15.79 9.64
N ASP A 42 -1.55 -14.69 10.07
CA ASP A 42 -0.90 -13.40 10.29
C ASP A 42 -0.21 -13.36 11.67
N ALA A 43 0.47 -14.44 12.00
CA ALA A 43 0.97 -14.73 13.34
C ALA A 43 1.95 -13.69 13.88
N LEU A 44 2.57 -12.88 13.01
CA LEU A 44 3.41 -11.76 13.45
C LEU A 44 2.63 -10.59 13.99
N LEU A 45 1.41 -10.42 13.52
CA LEU A 45 0.57 -9.34 13.95
C LEU A 45 -0.22 -9.72 15.19
N GLY A 46 -0.29 -11.01 15.53
CA GLY A 46 -0.66 -11.59 16.81
C GLY A 46 -2.01 -11.22 17.37
N THR A 47 -2.85 -10.53 16.64
CA THR A 47 -4.02 -9.87 17.20
C THR A 47 -5.31 -10.42 16.67
N LYS A 48 -6.31 -10.34 17.52
CA LYS A 48 -7.67 -10.76 17.24
C LYS A 48 -8.37 -9.74 16.36
N PHE A 49 -9.00 -10.21 15.28
CA PHE A 49 -9.86 -9.38 14.45
C PHE A 49 -11.34 -9.50 14.89
N PRO A 50 -12.14 -8.42 14.80
CA PRO A 50 -11.71 -7.03 14.60
C PRO A 50 -10.97 -6.47 15.82
N VAL A 51 -10.13 -5.47 15.61
CA VAL A 51 -9.46 -4.75 16.72
C VAL A 51 -10.43 -3.83 17.47
N ASP A 52 -10.15 -3.59 18.74
CA ASP A 52 -10.95 -2.71 19.59
C ASP A 52 -10.64 -1.22 19.31
N ALA A 53 -9.42 -0.91 18.90
CA ALA A 53 -9.01 0.46 18.60
C ALA A 53 -7.87 0.53 17.57
N THR A 54 -7.71 1.69 16.94
CA THR A 54 -6.57 2.01 16.08
C THR A 54 -5.80 3.19 16.67
N ILE A 55 -4.48 3.04 16.76
CA ILE A 55 -3.53 4.08 17.15
C ILE A 55 -2.80 4.51 15.88
N THR A 56 -2.96 5.75 15.44
CA THR A 56 -2.28 6.31 14.28
C THR A 56 -1.06 7.07 14.71
N LEU A 57 0.12 6.71 14.21
CA LEU A 57 1.40 7.31 14.61
C LEU A 57 1.65 8.67 13.96
N VAL A 58 1.32 8.78 12.65
CA VAL A 58 1.50 10.03 11.89
C VAL A 58 0.13 10.68 11.71
N THR A 59 -0.12 11.74 12.44
CA THR A 59 -1.39 12.49 12.42
C THR A 59 -1.18 13.86 11.80
N ASP A 60 -1.15 14.87 12.62
CA ASP A 60 -0.74 16.22 12.27
C ASP A 60 0.45 16.64 13.14
N GLU A 61 0.91 17.86 12.96
CA GLU A 61 2.08 18.41 13.70
C GLU A 61 1.90 18.46 15.22
N ASN A 62 0.65 18.42 15.70
CA ASN A 62 0.34 18.50 17.12
C ASN A 62 0.19 17.12 17.78
N GLY A 63 0.24 16.06 16.97
CA GLY A 63 -0.08 14.72 17.45
C GLY A 63 -1.58 14.48 17.65
N LYS A 64 -1.96 13.44 18.36
CA LYS A 64 -3.36 13.04 18.56
C LYS A 64 -3.58 12.43 19.93
N ASP A 65 -4.64 12.85 20.60
CA ASP A 65 -5.10 12.20 21.84
C ASP A 65 -5.88 10.93 21.53
N VAL A 66 -5.56 9.86 22.25
CA VAL A 66 -6.24 8.57 22.18
C VAL A 66 -6.87 8.28 23.54
N SER A 67 -8.11 7.77 23.51
CA SER A 67 -8.82 7.32 24.71
C SER A 67 -9.47 5.97 24.44
N LEU A 68 -9.30 5.03 25.35
CA LEU A 68 -9.88 3.70 25.29
C LEU A 68 -10.16 3.13 26.69
N SER A 69 -10.81 1.98 26.74
CA SER A 69 -11.15 1.32 28.02
C SER A 69 -10.76 -0.14 27.97
N ILE A 70 -9.99 -0.59 28.94
CA ILE A 70 -9.56 -1.98 29.09
C ILE A 70 -10.45 -2.66 30.12
N PRO A 71 -11.19 -3.72 29.76
CA PRO A 71 -11.93 -4.55 30.72
C PRO A 71 -10.96 -5.19 31.72
N VAL A 72 -11.24 -5.04 33.01
CA VAL A 72 -10.39 -5.55 34.08
C VAL A 72 -11.07 -6.74 34.76
N SER A 73 -10.35 -7.81 34.96
CA SER A 73 -10.80 -9.00 35.70
C SER A 73 -10.12 -9.11 37.07
N GLY A 74 -10.85 -9.68 38.02
CA GLY A 74 -10.30 -9.99 39.32
C GLY A 74 -10.09 -8.81 40.28
N MET A 75 -10.54 -7.60 39.92
CA MET A 75 -10.48 -6.42 40.79
C MET A 75 -11.83 -5.66 40.79
N THR A 76 -12.17 -5.09 41.93
CA THR A 76 -13.26 -4.12 42.01
C THR A 76 -12.78 -2.75 41.55
N LYS A 77 -13.71 -1.86 41.21
CA LYS A 77 -13.39 -0.48 40.82
C LYS A 77 -12.56 0.24 41.90
N ASP A 78 -12.91 0.09 43.18
CA ASP A 78 -12.17 0.76 44.27
C ASP A 78 -10.76 0.22 44.44
N ALA A 79 -10.58 -1.10 44.31
CA ALA A 79 -9.29 -1.71 44.34
C ALA A 79 -8.40 -1.28 43.14
N LEU A 80 -8.98 -1.17 41.95
CA LEU A 80 -8.32 -0.66 40.77
C LEU A 80 -7.94 0.81 40.93
N ALA A 81 -8.86 1.66 41.47
CA ALA A 81 -8.58 3.06 41.72
C ALA A 81 -7.42 3.24 42.73
N ALA A 82 -7.37 2.42 43.76
CA ALA A 82 -6.25 2.40 44.71
C ALA A 82 -4.93 1.99 44.04
N ALA A 83 -4.95 0.96 43.20
CA ALA A 83 -3.77 0.53 42.44
C ALA A 83 -3.26 1.61 41.49
N VAL A 84 -4.16 2.30 40.78
CA VAL A 84 -3.81 3.43 39.91
C VAL A 84 -3.18 4.56 40.74
N SER A 85 -3.79 4.93 41.88
CA SER A 85 -3.28 6.02 42.74
C SER A 85 -1.91 5.73 43.35
N THR A 86 -1.57 4.47 43.57
CA THR A 86 -0.26 4.02 44.08
C THR A 86 0.76 3.79 42.99
N GLY A 87 0.42 3.98 41.70
CA GLY A 87 1.32 3.82 40.57
C GLY A 87 1.74 2.38 40.29
N THR A 88 0.95 1.39 40.78
CA THR A 88 1.26 -0.02 40.54
C THR A 88 0.67 -0.58 39.24
N VAL A 89 -0.19 0.22 38.59
CA VAL A 89 -0.77 -0.12 37.30
C VAL A 89 0.10 0.43 36.17
N SER A 90 0.50 -0.42 35.24
CA SER A 90 1.25 -0.08 34.03
C SER A 90 0.53 -0.58 32.78
N LEU A 91 0.91 -0.01 31.64
CA LEU A 91 0.45 -0.40 30.31
C LEU A 91 1.62 -0.93 29.49
N SER A 92 1.34 -1.94 28.69
CA SER A 92 2.29 -2.52 27.73
C SER A 92 1.58 -2.78 26.41
N LEU A 93 2.25 -2.47 25.30
CA LEU A 93 1.85 -2.94 23.98
C LEU A 93 2.62 -4.22 23.71
N GLU A 94 1.93 -5.32 23.53
CA GLU A 94 2.53 -6.63 23.40
C GLU A 94 2.15 -7.26 22.05
N ARG A 95 3.16 -7.66 21.30
CA ARG A 95 3.00 -8.40 20.05
C ARG A 95 3.11 -9.88 20.36
N ASP A 96 2.36 -10.71 19.66
CA ASP A 96 2.48 -12.16 19.76
C ASP A 96 3.85 -12.60 19.23
N ASP A 97 4.61 -13.32 20.07
CA ASP A 97 5.96 -13.82 19.76
C ASP A 97 5.98 -15.04 18.83
N SER A 98 4.83 -15.57 18.46
CA SER A 98 4.75 -16.72 17.55
C SER A 98 5.03 -16.28 16.10
N ARG A 99 6.29 -16.05 15.78
CA ARG A 99 6.76 -15.62 14.45
C ARG A 99 7.38 -16.79 13.69
N PRO A 100 6.60 -17.61 12.95
CA PRO A 100 7.13 -18.84 12.38
C PRO A 100 8.17 -18.62 11.26
N TYR A 101 8.33 -17.39 10.74
CA TYR A 101 9.15 -17.14 9.54
C TYR A 101 10.09 -15.94 9.66
N VAL A 102 10.21 -15.31 10.82
CA VAL A 102 11.15 -14.19 10.96
C VAL A 102 12.55 -14.72 11.21
N ASN A 103 13.44 -14.49 10.27
CA ASN A 103 14.85 -14.59 10.52
C ASN A 103 15.30 -13.31 11.27
N GLU A 104 15.51 -13.44 12.58
CA GLU A 104 15.90 -12.32 13.44
C GLU A 104 17.24 -11.67 13.01
N GLU A 105 18.11 -12.42 12.32
CA GLU A 105 19.34 -11.87 11.75
C GLU A 105 19.07 -10.91 10.59
N LEU A 106 18.00 -11.15 9.81
CA LEU A 106 17.59 -10.33 8.67
C LEU A 106 16.60 -9.23 9.05
N PHE A 107 15.83 -9.44 10.11
CA PHE A 107 14.82 -8.51 10.60
C PHE A 107 15.03 -8.15 12.08
N PRO A 108 16.21 -7.60 12.45
CA PRO A 108 16.52 -7.30 13.83
C PRO A 108 15.65 -6.19 14.44
N TYR A 109 14.85 -5.53 13.63
CA TYR A 109 14.12 -4.31 14.01
C TYR A 109 12.64 -4.53 14.28
N ALA A 110 12.11 -5.74 14.09
CA ALA A 110 10.72 -5.99 14.38
C ALA A 110 10.45 -5.84 15.88
N TYR A 111 9.72 -4.80 16.25
CA TYR A 111 9.45 -4.47 17.63
C TYR A 111 8.48 -5.46 18.26
N ALA A 112 8.95 -6.18 19.28
CA ALA A 112 8.13 -7.21 19.96
C ALA A 112 7.10 -6.64 20.92
N GLY A 113 7.14 -5.32 21.18
CA GLY A 113 6.33 -4.64 22.16
C GLY A 113 7.09 -4.29 23.42
N GLY A 114 6.41 -3.68 24.37
CA GLY A 114 7.01 -3.25 25.65
C GLY A 114 6.14 -2.25 26.41
N PRO A 115 6.65 -1.73 27.51
CA PRO A 115 5.97 -0.68 28.28
C PRO A 115 5.63 0.52 27.41
N LEU A 116 4.40 1.03 27.53
CA LEU A 116 3.89 2.11 26.68
C LEU A 116 4.74 3.39 26.76
N ASN A 117 5.27 3.68 27.91
CA ASN A 117 6.12 4.85 28.13
C ASN A 117 7.57 4.70 27.62
N ASP A 118 7.96 3.49 27.20
CA ASP A 118 9.30 3.23 26.67
C ASP A 118 9.32 3.18 25.13
N TRP A 119 8.15 3.31 24.52
CA TRP A 119 8.03 3.25 23.07
C TRP A 119 8.71 4.43 22.40
N LEU A 120 9.60 4.14 21.44
CA LEU A 120 10.39 5.12 20.71
C LEU A 120 11.04 6.14 21.63
N THR A 121 11.97 5.68 22.44
CA THR A 121 12.82 6.59 23.18
C THR A 121 14.09 6.87 22.40
N GLU A 122 14.26 8.10 21.96
CA GLU A 122 15.57 8.63 21.64
C GLU A 122 15.80 9.83 22.54
N GLY A 123 16.71 9.70 23.50
CA GLY A 123 16.89 10.70 24.53
C GLY A 123 15.65 10.81 25.44
N ASP A 124 15.10 12.01 25.53
CA ASP A 124 13.90 12.30 26.33
C ASP A 124 12.60 12.29 25.53
N GLU A 125 12.61 11.82 24.28
CA GLU A 125 11.45 11.81 23.40
C GLU A 125 10.72 10.46 23.44
N HIS A 126 9.42 10.51 23.69
CA HIS A 126 8.56 9.33 23.79
C HIS A 126 7.43 9.39 22.76
N GLN A 127 7.13 8.26 22.10
CA GLN A 127 6.01 8.18 21.16
C GLN A 127 4.68 8.48 21.85
N PHE A 128 4.52 8.02 23.09
CA PHE A 128 3.33 8.21 23.89
C PHE A 128 3.64 9.00 25.16
N THR A 129 2.90 10.09 25.36
CA THR A 129 3.03 10.96 26.53
C THR A 129 1.68 11.21 27.18
N ASP A 130 1.65 11.93 28.28
CA ASP A 130 0.43 12.30 29.02
C ASP A 130 -0.47 11.12 29.36
N ILE A 131 0.14 9.97 29.66
CA ILE A 131 -0.61 8.74 29.98
C ILE A 131 -1.38 8.95 31.29
N LYS A 132 -2.70 8.85 31.20
CA LYS A 132 -3.62 8.99 32.33
C LYS A 132 -4.45 7.71 32.46
N LEU A 133 -4.54 7.24 33.69
CA LEU A 133 -5.30 6.04 34.05
C LEU A 133 -6.37 6.40 35.06
N SER A 134 -7.56 5.85 34.89
CA SER A 134 -8.62 5.95 35.89
C SER A 134 -9.50 4.71 35.93
N ALA A 135 -10.03 4.38 37.09
CA ALA A 135 -10.93 3.25 37.28
C ALA A 135 -12.38 3.69 37.12
N SER A 136 -13.12 3.00 36.31
CA SER A 136 -14.58 3.21 36.18
C SER A 136 -15.34 1.88 36.13
N GLU A 137 -16.65 1.97 35.99
CA GLU A 137 -17.51 0.81 35.80
C GLU A 137 -18.38 1.04 34.56
N LYS A 138 -18.36 0.10 33.64
CA LYS A 138 -19.18 0.11 32.42
C LYS A 138 -19.94 -1.21 32.30
N ASN A 139 -21.26 -1.13 32.20
CA ASN A 139 -22.13 -2.29 32.09
C ASN A 139 -21.91 -3.35 33.22
N GLY A 140 -21.69 -2.89 34.46
CA GLY A 140 -21.46 -3.75 35.61
C GLY A 140 -20.08 -4.44 35.63
N LYS A 141 -19.14 -4.02 34.77
CA LYS A 141 -17.75 -4.51 34.73
C LYS A 141 -16.79 -3.40 35.11
N THR A 142 -15.80 -3.75 35.91
CA THR A 142 -14.67 -2.86 36.19
C THR A 142 -13.85 -2.66 34.92
N VAL A 143 -13.53 -1.40 34.60
CA VAL A 143 -12.70 -1.05 33.46
C VAL A 143 -11.62 -0.06 33.87
N LEU A 144 -10.47 -0.15 33.25
CA LEU A 144 -9.41 0.84 33.28
C LEU A 144 -9.62 1.77 32.09
N ASP A 145 -9.99 3.02 32.34
CA ASP A 145 -10.00 4.06 31.30
C ASP A 145 -8.58 4.59 31.15
N VAL A 146 -8.15 4.60 29.92
CA VAL A 146 -6.80 4.98 29.49
C VAL A 146 -6.89 6.14 28.52
N SER A 147 -6.11 7.18 28.74
CA SER A 147 -5.87 8.19 27.71
C SER A 147 -4.37 8.52 27.65
N PHE A 148 -3.90 8.84 26.45
CA PHE A 148 -2.51 9.26 26.20
C PHE A 148 -2.45 10.10 24.94
N HIS A 149 -1.37 10.86 24.82
CA HIS A 149 -1.06 11.62 23.62
C HIS A 149 -0.10 10.83 22.75
N VAL A 150 -0.37 10.75 21.45
CA VAL A 150 0.50 10.17 20.42
C VAL A 150 1.27 11.33 19.80
N ASN A 151 2.55 11.41 20.10
CA ASN A 151 3.43 12.43 19.53
C ASN A 151 3.76 12.13 18.09
N ASN A 152 3.99 13.16 17.32
CA ASN A 152 4.37 13.04 15.94
C ASN A 152 5.82 13.49 15.73
N TYR A 153 6.74 12.53 15.71
CA TYR A 153 8.18 12.79 15.51
C TYR A 153 8.61 12.79 14.05
N PHE A 154 7.67 12.53 13.14
CA PHE A 154 7.97 12.41 11.72
C PHE A 154 7.95 13.74 10.97
N TYR A 155 7.86 14.86 11.68
CA TYR A 155 7.95 16.18 11.07
C TYR A 155 9.38 16.68 11.09
N SER A 156 9.86 17.09 9.93
CA SER A 156 11.10 17.85 9.80
C SER A 156 10.86 19.19 9.12
N THR A 157 11.71 20.16 9.44
CA THR A 157 11.65 21.47 8.81
C THR A 157 12.69 21.54 7.71
N ASN A 158 12.25 21.73 6.47
CA ASN A 158 13.15 22.00 5.36
C ASN A 158 13.92 23.29 5.65
N ARG A 159 15.25 23.19 5.76
CA ARG A 159 16.11 24.32 6.15
C ARG A 159 16.12 25.46 5.12
N ARG A 160 15.79 25.16 3.87
CA ARG A 160 15.77 26.13 2.77
C ARG A 160 14.48 26.91 2.72
N THR A 161 13.34 26.24 2.87
CA THR A 161 12.00 26.81 2.73
C THR A 161 11.39 27.23 4.06
N GLY A 162 11.87 26.69 5.18
CA GLY A 162 11.26 26.85 6.49
C GLY A 162 9.94 26.10 6.65
N VAL A 163 9.56 25.28 5.67
CA VAL A 163 8.33 24.49 5.72
C VAL A 163 8.54 23.23 6.55
N THR A 164 7.66 23.01 7.50
CA THR A 164 7.59 21.77 8.29
C THR A 164 6.64 20.80 7.62
N SER A 165 7.10 19.60 7.32
CA SER A 165 6.33 18.54 6.69
C SER A 165 6.70 17.17 7.24
N VAL A 166 5.85 16.17 7.01
CA VAL A 166 6.15 14.79 7.37
C VAL A 166 7.39 14.33 6.62
N ASP A 167 8.36 13.84 7.36
CA ASP A 167 9.60 13.27 6.82
C ASP A 167 9.77 11.84 7.36
N TYR A 168 9.44 10.88 6.54
CA TYR A 168 9.57 9.45 6.88
C TYR A 168 11.03 8.97 6.88
N SER A 169 11.98 9.83 6.53
CA SER A 169 13.41 9.53 6.56
C SER A 169 14.12 9.99 7.83
N VAL A 170 13.38 10.44 8.84
CA VAL A 170 13.94 10.96 10.09
C VAL A 170 14.85 9.92 10.77
N PRO A 171 16.06 10.33 11.23
CA PRO A 171 17.15 9.40 11.55
C PRO A 171 16.96 8.48 12.75
N HIS A 172 16.18 8.85 13.76
CA HIS A 172 15.89 7.94 14.87
C HIS A 172 15.07 6.74 14.41
N VAL A 173 14.66 6.79 13.17
CA VAL A 173 13.88 5.80 12.49
C VAL A 173 14.68 5.16 11.37
N ASN A 174 15.91 5.10 11.48
CA ASN A 174 16.91 4.51 10.61
C ASN A 174 16.32 3.66 9.45
N GLY A 175 15.75 4.34 8.48
CA GLY A 175 15.30 3.74 7.23
C GLY A 175 14.01 2.94 7.24
N GLY A 176 13.14 3.09 8.22
CA GLY A 176 11.85 2.38 8.27
C GLY A 176 11.43 1.92 9.65
N TYR A 177 12.15 2.38 10.66
CA TYR A 177 11.95 1.97 12.04
C TYR A 177 10.53 2.19 12.57
N TYR A 178 9.84 3.26 12.13
CA TYR A 178 8.45 3.49 12.49
C TYR A 178 7.52 2.36 11.98
N ILE A 179 7.89 1.69 10.89
CA ILE A 179 7.16 0.54 10.36
C ILE A 179 7.23 -0.64 11.32
N ASP A 180 8.34 -0.80 12.02
CA ASP A 180 8.52 -1.86 13.01
C ASP A 180 7.60 -1.70 14.22
N LEU A 181 7.09 -0.47 14.42
CA LEU A 181 6.09 -0.17 15.46
C LEU A 181 4.66 -0.41 14.99
N CYS A 182 4.44 -0.60 13.69
CA CYS A 182 3.11 -0.81 13.12
C CYS A 182 2.69 -2.27 13.20
N GLY A 183 1.40 -2.50 13.09
CA GLY A 183 0.80 -3.82 13.12
C GLY A 183 -0.21 -4.00 14.24
N TYR A 184 -0.44 -5.25 14.61
CA TYR A 184 -1.42 -5.58 15.64
C TYR A 184 -0.74 -5.90 16.97
N PHE A 185 -1.32 -5.37 18.04
CA PHE A 185 -0.84 -5.54 19.42
C PHE A 185 -2.01 -5.74 20.37
N ASP A 186 -1.74 -6.34 21.50
CA ASP A 186 -2.60 -6.23 22.68
C ASP A 186 -2.08 -5.10 23.58
N LEU A 187 -2.93 -4.12 23.88
CA LEU A 187 -2.64 -3.14 24.92
C LEU A 187 -3.04 -3.76 26.25
N VAL A 188 -2.06 -4.19 27.01
CA VAL A 188 -2.22 -4.96 28.25
C VAL A 188 -2.09 -4.04 29.45
N ALA A 189 -3.07 -4.06 30.34
CA ALA A 189 -2.99 -3.46 31.67
C ALA A 189 -2.42 -4.46 32.69
N LYS A 190 -1.42 -4.04 33.44
CA LYS A 190 -0.79 -4.88 34.48
C LYS A 190 -0.83 -4.19 35.84
N ASN A 191 -1.01 -4.96 36.93
CA ASN A 191 -0.83 -4.48 38.29
C ASN A 191 0.33 -5.23 38.92
N SER A 192 1.40 -4.50 39.25
CA SER A 192 2.65 -5.10 39.77
C SER A 192 3.13 -6.28 38.92
N GLY A 193 3.07 -6.14 37.59
CA GLY A 193 3.51 -7.13 36.61
C GLY A 193 2.52 -8.28 36.31
N LYS A 194 1.35 -8.29 36.97
CA LYS A 194 0.31 -9.26 36.72
C LYS A 194 -0.78 -8.68 35.82
N ASP A 195 -1.14 -9.39 34.77
CA ASP A 195 -2.16 -8.96 33.82
C ASP A 195 -3.52 -8.79 34.48
N LEU A 196 -4.16 -7.67 34.18
CA LEU A 196 -5.51 -7.34 34.60
C LEU A 196 -6.52 -7.54 33.47
N GLY A 197 -6.10 -7.29 32.25
CA GLY A 197 -6.90 -7.40 31.03
C GLY A 197 -6.22 -6.68 29.87
N SER A 198 -6.76 -6.84 28.67
CA SER A 198 -6.23 -6.26 27.45
C SER A 198 -7.32 -5.87 26.48
N VAL A 199 -6.96 -5.04 25.51
CA VAL A 199 -7.73 -4.73 24.30
C VAL A 199 -6.82 -4.87 23.08
N SER A 200 -7.38 -5.35 21.99
CA SER A 200 -6.66 -5.48 20.73
C SER A 200 -6.56 -4.13 20.03
N VAL A 201 -5.37 -3.74 19.63
CA VAL A 201 -5.13 -2.48 18.95
C VAL A 201 -4.33 -2.71 17.66
N LYS A 202 -4.66 -1.91 16.64
CA LYS A 202 -3.85 -1.75 15.44
C LYS A 202 -3.03 -0.47 15.60
N VAL A 203 -1.72 -0.57 15.52
CA VAL A 203 -0.84 0.59 15.40
C VAL A 203 -0.57 0.78 13.92
N ALA A 204 -0.97 1.93 13.39
CA ALA A 204 -0.90 2.25 11.98
C ALA A 204 -0.03 3.50 11.73
N PRO A 205 0.74 3.54 10.63
CA PRO A 205 1.53 4.71 10.29
C PRO A 205 0.63 5.91 9.96
N TYR A 206 -0.51 5.68 9.33
CA TYR A 206 -1.51 6.69 8.96
C TYR A 206 -2.92 6.06 8.98
N GLU A 207 -3.96 6.89 8.85
CA GLU A 207 -5.35 6.48 9.09
C GLU A 207 -5.85 5.35 8.18
N ASN A 208 -5.50 5.39 6.89
CA ASN A 208 -5.97 4.44 5.87
C ASN A 208 -4.99 3.29 5.60
N PHE A 209 -4.06 3.03 6.49
CA PHE A 209 -3.13 1.92 6.35
C PHE A 209 -3.85 0.58 6.41
N ASN A 210 -3.58 -0.28 5.42
CA ASN A 210 -4.10 -1.64 5.35
C ASN A 210 -3.00 -2.67 5.64
N THR A 211 -3.25 -3.56 6.58
CA THR A 211 -2.46 -4.79 6.75
C THR A 211 -2.74 -5.76 5.62
N MET A 212 -1.93 -6.81 5.46
CA MET A 212 -2.16 -7.79 4.38
C MET A 212 -3.54 -8.43 4.46
N TRP A 213 -4.00 -8.76 5.67
CA TRP A 213 -5.35 -9.30 5.86
C TRP A 213 -6.45 -8.32 5.43
N GLU A 214 -6.31 -7.03 5.75
CA GLU A 214 -7.25 -5.99 5.34
C GLU A 214 -7.21 -5.78 3.82
N ILE A 215 -6.04 -5.95 3.17
CA ILE A 215 -5.90 -5.90 1.71
C ILE A 215 -6.78 -6.97 1.05
N TYR A 216 -6.67 -8.23 1.46
CA TYR A 216 -7.51 -9.30 0.90
C TYR A 216 -9.00 -8.98 1.03
N LYS A 217 -9.42 -8.51 2.20
CA LYS A 217 -10.81 -8.12 2.44
C LYS A 217 -11.26 -6.93 1.57
N GLU A 218 -10.36 -5.99 1.35
CA GLU A 218 -10.64 -4.82 0.53
C GLU A 218 -10.79 -5.19 -0.95
N LEU A 219 -9.99 -6.15 -1.45
CA LEU A 219 -10.10 -6.65 -2.82
C LEU A 219 -11.49 -7.22 -3.10
N ASP A 220 -12.06 -8.02 -2.19
CA ASP A 220 -13.45 -8.50 -2.32
C ASP A 220 -14.46 -7.34 -2.42
N THR A 221 -14.26 -6.30 -1.62
CA THR A 221 -15.12 -5.10 -1.63
C THR A 221 -15.01 -4.38 -2.98
N ILE A 222 -13.81 -4.25 -3.52
CA ILE A 222 -13.54 -3.64 -4.82
C ILE A 222 -14.22 -4.43 -5.94
N VAL A 223 -14.10 -5.76 -5.93
CA VAL A 223 -14.77 -6.66 -6.89
C VAL A 223 -16.29 -6.49 -6.84
N ALA A 224 -16.86 -6.49 -5.63
CA ALA A 224 -18.31 -6.34 -5.45
C ALA A 224 -18.81 -4.98 -5.98
N ASN A 225 -18.10 -3.89 -5.66
CA ASN A 225 -18.46 -2.54 -6.11
C ASN A 225 -18.35 -2.39 -7.63
N GLY A 226 -17.26 -2.81 -8.23
CA GLY A 226 -17.07 -2.73 -9.68
C GLY A 226 -18.10 -3.55 -10.45
N THR A 227 -18.40 -4.76 -10.01
CA THR A 227 -19.45 -5.60 -10.58
C THR A 227 -20.82 -4.92 -10.50
N LYS A 228 -21.16 -4.33 -9.35
CA LYS A 228 -22.41 -3.56 -9.18
C LYS A 228 -22.49 -2.36 -10.13
N ASN A 229 -21.36 -1.73 -10.43
CA ASN A 229 -21.30 -0.60 -11.37
C ASN A 229 -21.22 -1.03 -12.84
N GLY A 230 -21.25 -2.34 -13.12
CA GLY A 230 -21.31 -2.91 -14.47
C GLY A 230 -19.95 -2.99 -15.16
N LEU A 231 -18.87 -3.01 -14.38
CA LEU A 231 -17.52 -3.29 -14.84
C LEU A 231 -17.26 -4.81 -14.81
N TYR A 232 -16.28 -5.26 -15.58
CA TYR A 232 -15.63 -6.53 -15.35
C TYR A 232 -14.52 -6.33 -14.34
N VAL A 233 -14.75 -6.79 -13.13
CA VAL A 233 -13.74 -6.79 -12.05
C VAL A 233 -13.65 -8.21 -11.52
N GLU A 234 -12.46 -8.78 -11.55
CA GLU A 234 -12.23 -10.14 -11.07
C GLU A 234 -10.86 -10.17 -10.37
N GLU A 235 -10.83 -10.83 -9.22
CA GLU A 235 -9.62 -11.10 -8.47
C GLU A 235 -9.02 -12.43 -8.91
N PHE A 236 -7.71 -12.45 -9.05
CA PHE A 236 -6.91 -13.61 -9.42
C PHE A 236 -5.70 -13.74 -8.51
N SER A 237 -5.14 -14.93 -8.44
CA SER A 237 -3.84 -15.17 -7.86
C SER A 237 -2.77 -15.25 -8.93
N MET A 238 -1.64 -14.57 -8.73
CA MET A 238 -0.46 -14.77 -9.56
C MET A 238 0.41 -15.95 -9.07
N GLY A 239 0.06 -16.56 -7.92
CA GLY A 239 0.75 -17.67 -7.29
C GLY A 239 0.88 -17.49 -5.79
N GLN A 240 1.75 -18.29 -5.19
CA GLN A 240 2.02 -18.21 -3.76
C GLN A 240 3.39 -17.59 -3.49
N SER A 241 3.47 -16.81 -2.41
CA SER A 241 4.73 -16.29 -1.87
C SER A 241 5.63 -17.40 -1.33
N THR A 242 6.84 -17.03 -0.98
CA THR A 242 7.80 -17.94 -0.33
C THR A 242 7.24 -18.56 0.96
N ALA A 243 6.43 -17.85 1.73
CA ALA A 243 5.77 -18.36 2.92
C ALA A 243 4.40 -19.05 2.64
N GLY A 244 4.01 -19.17 1.37
CA GLY A 244 2.78 -19.85 0.97
C GLY A 244 1.51 -18.99 1.03
N ARG A 245 1.65 -17.65 1.12
CA ARG A 245 0.52 -16.72 1.04
C ARG A 245 0.12 -16.51 -0.42
N ASP A 246 -1.16 -16.36 -0.64
CA ASP A 246 -1.66 -16.00 -1.96
C ASP A 246 -1.22 -14.59 -2.36
N MET A 247 -0.85 -14.42 -3.63
CA MET A 247 -0.42 -13.14 -4.21
C MET A 247 -1.51 -12.63 -5.16
N PRO A 248 -2.42 -11.78 -4.68
CA PRO A 248 -3.60 -11.40 -5.43
C PRO A 248 -3.30 -10.28 -6.43
N TYR A 249 -4.05 -10.27 -7.53
CA TYR A 249 -4.17 -9.13 -8.41
C TYR A 249 -5.60 -8.99 -8.94
N LEU A 250 -5.96 -7.79 -9.32
CA LEU A 250 -7.25 -7.48 -9.92
C LEU A 250 -7.11 -7.20 -11.41
N ILE A 251 -8.12 -7.60 -12.17
CA ILE A 251 -8.37 -7.06 -13.50
C ILE A 251 -9.59 -6.15 -13.42
N VAL A 252 -9.46 -4.92 -13.90
CA VAL A 252 -10.56 -3.95 -14.00
C VAL A 252 -10.71 -3.52 -15.46
N ALA A 253 -11.81 -3.88 -16.10
CA ALA A 253 -12.07 -3.62 -17.51
C ALA A 253 -13.54 -3.22 -17.77
N ASP A 254 -13.79 -2.70 -18.96
CA ASP A 254 -15.16 -2.48 -19.44
C ASP A 254 -15.94 -3.81 -19.61
N SER A 255 -15.23 -4.87 -20.00
CA SER A 255 -15.78 -6.21 -20.21
C SER A 255 -14.72 -7.30 -20.19
N LYS A 256 -15.12 -8.54 -19.89
CA LYS A 256 -14.26 -9.73 -20.03
C LYS A 256 -13.79 -9.95 -21.47
N ALA A 257 -14.63 -9.59 -22.44
CA ALA A 257 -14.30 -9.75 -23.85
C ALA A 257 -13.11 -8.91 -24.29
N SER A 258 -12.97 -7.68 -23.75
CA SER A 258 -11.83 -6.80 -24.02
C SER A 258 -10.53 -7.42 -23.57
N VAL A 259 -10.49 -7.98 -22.36
CA VAL A 259 -9.32 -8.68 -21.82
C VAL A 259 -8.97 -9.90 -22.66
N SER A 260 -9.98 -10.73 -23.01
CA SER A 260 -9.78 -11.92 -23.84
C SER A 260 -9.26 -11.57 -25.24
N LYS A 261 -9.73 -10.45 -25.83
CA LYS A 261 -9.26 -9.98 -27.13
C LYS A 261 -7.78 -9.60 -27.10
N TRP A 262 -7.33 -8.95 -26.02
CA TRP A 262 -5.92 -8.62 -25.82
C TRP A 262 -5.07 -9.89 -25.68
N LEU A 263 -5.46 -10.82 -24.83
CA LEU A 263 -4.71 -12.08 -24.65
C LEU A 263 -4.59 -12.90 -25.94
N ALA A 264 -5.64 -12.94 -26.74
CA ALA A 264 -5.58 -13.58 -28.06
C ALA A 264 -4.64 -12.86 -29.03
N LEU A 265 -4.54 -11.53 -28.95
CA LEU A 265 -3.61 -10.74 -29.75
C LEU A 265 -2.16 -10.98 -29.35
N THR A 266 -1.87 -11.07 -28.03
CA THR A 266 -0.52 -11.37 -27.55
C THR A 266 -0.06 -12.77 -27.99
N GLU A 267 -0.93 -13.78 -27.89
CA GLU A 267 -0.66 -15.12 -28.40
C GLU A 267 -0.42 -15.12 -29.93
N GLN A 268 -1.21 -14.35 -30.66
CA GLN A 268 -0.98 -14.19 -32.11
C GLN A 268 0.35 -13.49 -32.41
N ALA A 269 0.73 -12.50 -31.62
CA ALA A 269 1.99 -11.78 -31.81
C ALA A 269 3.23 -12.68 -31.63
N GLU A 270 3.15 -13.67 -30.76
CA GLU A 270 4.22 -14.66 -30.57
C GLU A 270 4.35 -15.63 -31.74
N THR A 271 3.23 -15.98 -32.38
CA THR A 271 3.17 -17.00 -33.41
C THR A 271 3.19 -16.45 -34.84
N ASP A 272 2.62 -15.28 -35.07
CA ASP A 272 2.50 -14.60 -36.36
C ASP A 272 2.54 -13.06 -36.19
N PRO A 273 3.71 -12.48 -35.89
CA PRO A 273 3.86 -11.04 -35.69
C PRO A 273 3.56 -10.22 -36.95
N ASP A 274 3.77 -10.80 -38.15
CA ASP A 274 3.48 -10.12 -39.40
C ASP A 274 1.97 -9.90 -39.60
N ALA A 275 1.17 -10.87 -39.20
CA ALA A 275 -0.30 -10.72 -39.22
C ALA A 275 -0.76 -9.63 -38.24
N VAL A 276 -0.19 -9.56 -37.04
CA VAL A 276 -0.51 -8.49 -36.06
C VAL A 276 -0.11 -7.13 -36.63
N LEU A 277 1.08 -7.02 -37.20
CA LEU A 277 1.52 -5.77 -37.85
C LEU A 277 0.60 -5.33 -39.00
N ALA A 278 0.08 -6.29 -39.78
CA ALA A 278 -0.90 -5.99 -40.81
C ALA A 278 -2.23 -5.48 -40.24
N GLN A 279 -2.70 -6.07 -39.13
CA GLN A 279 -3.90 -5.60 -38.40
C GLN A 279 -3.71 -4.17 -37.88
N ILE A 280 -2.58 -3.86 -37.27
CA ILE A 280 -2.25 -2.49 -36.81
C ILE A 280 -2.30 -1.51 -38.01
N LYS A 281 -1.63 -1.83 -39.11
CA LYS A 281 -1.58 -0.97 -40.31
C LYS A 281 -2.94 -0.74 -40.97
N SER A 282 -3.84 -1.69 -40.84
CA SER A 282 -5.19 -1.60 -41.41
C SER A 282 -6.20 -0.92 -40.49
N GLY A 283 -5.86 -0.58 -39.26
CA GLY A 283 -6.78 -0.09 -38.24
C GLY A 283 -7.73 -1.16 -37.66
N ALA A 284 -7.45 -2.44 -37.90
CA ALA A 284 -8.28 -3.53 -37.37
C ALA A 284 -8.20 -3.70 -35.85
N LEU A 285 -7.23 -3.02 -35.23
CA LEU A 285 -7.02 -3.02 -33.77
C LEU A 285 -7.37 -1.69 -33.10
N ASP A 286 -8.00 -0.74 -33.82
CA ASP A 286 -8.34 0.57 -33.28
C ASP A 286 -9.30 0.51 -32.08
N ASP A 287 -10.02 -0.60 -31.90
CA ASP A 287 -10.95 -0.85 -30.79
C ASP A 287 -10.38 -1.76 -29.69
N ILE A 288 -9.07 -2.07 -29.74
CA ILE A 288 -8.45 -2.91 -28.72
C ILE A 288 -8.17 -2.11 -27.45
N ARG A 289 -8.48 -2.72 -26.28
CA ARG A 289 -8.09 -2.16 -24.99
C ARG A 289 -6.74 -2.73 -24.61
N VAL A 290 -5.82 -1.84 -24.22
CA VAL A 290 -4.47 -2.23 -23.86
C VAL A 290 -4.32 -2.30 -22.33
N PRO A 291 -3.53 -3.24 -21.78
CA PRO A 291 -3.31 -3.34 -20.34
C PRO A 291 -2.38 -2.25 -19.83
N VAL A 292 -2.79 -1.65 -18.71
CA VAL A 292 -1.97 -0.79 -17.85
C VAL A 292 -1.84 -1.50 -16.52
N MET A 293 -0.63 -1.69 -16.06
CA MET A 293 -0.35 -2.41 -14.82
C MET A 293 0.19 -1.47 -13.75
N TYR A 294 -0.37 -1.58 -12.54
CA TYR A 294 0.11 -0.90 -11.35
C TYR A 294 0.43 -1.91 -10.27
N SER A 295 1.61 -1.77 -9.66
CA SER A 295 2.10 -2.67 -8.63
C SER A 295 2.90 -1.94 -7.56
N ASN A 296 3.25 -2.67 -6.48
CA ASN A 296 4.22 -2.27 -5.48
C ASN A 296 5.04 -3.48 -5.05
N ILE A 297 6.37 -3.34 -5.02
CA ILE A 297 7.29 -4.42 -4.68
C ILE A 297 7.83 -4.34 -3.24
N HIS A 298 7.85 -3.15 -2.63
CA HIS A 298 8.43 -2.95 -1.31
C HIS A 298 7.37 -2.70 -0.25
N SER A 299 7.06 -3.70 0.51
CA SER A 299 5.98 -3.66 1.50
C SER A 299 6.19 -2.67 2.65
N ASN A 300 7.44 -2.30 2.96
CA ASN A 300 7.73 -1.25 3.93
C ASN A 300 7.53 0.17 3.37
N GLU A 301 7.31 0.29 2.09
CA GLU A 301 6.91 1.53 1.41
C GLU A 301 5.38 1.62 1.37
N VAL A 302 4.80 1.57 2.54
CA VAL A 302 3.40 1.24 2.83
C VAL A 302 2.36 2.06 2.05
N ALA A 303 2.65 3.33 1.78
CA ALA A 303 1.75 4.21 1.03
C ALA A 303 1.61 3.82 -0.45
N ALA A 304 2.59 3.14 -1.01
CA ALA A 304 2.55 2.68 -2.40
C ALA A 304 1.48 1.60 -2.60
N THR A 305 1.44 0.60 -1.73
CA THR A 305 0.38 -0.43 -1.69
C THR A 305 -1.00 0.20 -1.56
N ASP A 306 -1.18 1.06 -0.54
CA ASP A 306 -2.47 1.71 -0.29
C ASP A 306 -2.87 2.65 -1.44
N GLY A 307 -1.90 3.25 -2.14
CA GLY A 307 -2.14 4.05 -3.34
C GLY A 307 -2.73 3.24 -4.50
N VAL A 308 -2.25 2.02 -4.73
CA VAL A 308 -2.82 1.11 -5.74
C VAL A 308 -4.23 0.68 -5.34
N LEU A 309 -4.46 0.38 -4.06
CA LEU A 309 -5.80 0.05 -3.54
C LEU A 309 -6.77 1.23 -3.66
N ASP A 310 -6.34 2.44 -3.29
CA ASP A 310 -7.17 3.63 -3.39
C ASP A 310 -7.52 3.96 -4.85
N PHE A 311 -6.58 3.74 -5.78
CA PHE A 311 -6.88 3.84 -7.20
C PHE A 311 -7.94 2.81 -7.62
N ALA A 312 -7.78 1.55 -7.21
CA ALA A 312 -8.76 0.50 -7.50
C ALA A 312 -10.15 0.83 -6.94
N LYS A 313 -10.23 1.30 -5.70
CA LYS A 313 -11.47 1.78 -5.07
C LYS A 313 -12.09 2.93 -5.86
N MET A 314 -11.29 3.92 -6.23
CA MET A 314 -11.76 5.09 -6.96
C MET A 314 -12.44 4.71 -8.28
N ILE A 315 -11.83 3.82 -9.08
CA ILE A 315 -12.36 3.45 -10.39
C ILE A 315 -13.49 2.40 -10.32
N THR A 316 -13.75 1.80 -9.15
CA THR A 316 -14.78 0.75 -9.00
C THR A 316 -15.99 1.20 -8.18
N SER A 317 -15.83 2.19 -7.30
CA SER A 317 -16.89 2.60 -6.36
C SER A 317 -18.00 3.42 -7.02
N GLU A 318 -17.65 4.22 -8.04
CA GLU A 318 -18.58 5.15 -8.69
C GLU A 318 -18.55 4.95 -10.22
N LYS A 319 -19.61 5.36 -10.89
CA LYS A 319 -19.69 5.30 -12.37
C LYS A 319 -18.94 6.44 -13.03
N THR A 320 -18.75 7.54 -12.33
CA THR A 320 -18.08 8.73 -12.81
C THR A 320 -17.07 9.21 -11.77
N ILE A 321 -15.96 9.75 -12.23
CA ILE A 321 -14.90 10.31 -11.40
C ILE A 321 -14.71 11.76 -11.75
N ASP A 322 -14.78 12.64 -10.75
CA ASP A 322 -14.40 14.04 -10.90
C ASP A 322 -12.91 14.20 -10.66
N TYR A 323 -12.25 14.89 -11.58
CA TYR A 323 -10.81 15.14 -11.47
C TYR A 323 -10.47 16.55 -11.96
N LYS A 324 -9.29 17.03 -11.54
CA LYS A 324 -8.78 18.32 -11.95
C LYS A 324 -7.59 18.15 -12.88
N THR A 325 -7.64 18.83 -14.03
CA THR A 325 -6.50 18.93 -14.94
C THR A 325 -5.77 20.23 -14.67
N LEU A 326 -4.46 20.17 -14.52
CA LEU A 326 -3.61 21.35 -14.42
C LEU A 326 -3.46 21.98 -15.80
N THR A 327 -3.81 23.26 -15.92
CA THR A 327 -3.80 23.96 -17.19
C THR A 327 -2.73 25.06 -17.28
N GLY A 328 -2.11 25.41 -16.16
CA GLY A 328 -1.07 26.42 -16.08
C GLY A 328 -0.64 26.70 -14.67
N PHE A 329 0.24 27.67 -14.50
CA PHE A 329 0.59 28.20 -13.20
C PHE A 329 -0.17 29.48 -12.92
N THR A 330 -0.47 29.74 -11.66
CA THR A 330 -0.83 31.07 -11.18
C THR A 330 0.45 31.92 -11.08
N ALA A 331 0.29 33.23 -10.89
CA ALA A 331 1.43 34.11 -10.64
C ALA A 331 2.22 33.71 -9.38
N ALA A 332 1.54 33.14 -8.36
CA ALA A 332 2.18 32.61 -7.18
C ALA A 332 2.98 31.35 -7.50
N GLY A 333 2.43 30.44 -8.31
CA GLY A 333 3.12 29.23 -8.75
C GLY A 333 4.36 29.55 -9.61
N GLU A 334 4.27 30.49 -10.53
CA GLU A 334 5.41 30.95 -11.33
C GLU A 334 6.52 31.57 -10.47
N LYS A 335 6.14 32.36 -9.46
CA LYS A 335 7.08 32.96 -8.54
C LYS A 335 7.79 31.89 -7.72
N GLU A 336 7.04 30.98 -7.11
CA GLU A 336 7.57 29.88 -6.30
C GLU A 336 8.53 29.01 -7.10
N LEU A 337 8.12 28.61 -8.31
CA LEU A 337 8.96 27.81 -9.19
C LEU A 337 10.29 28.51 -9.52
N LYS A 338 10.25 29.83 -9.80
CA LYS A 338 11.47 30.61 -10.08
C LYS A 338 12.37 30.75 -8.86
N GLU A 339 11.80 30.90 -7.66
CA GLU A 339 12.51 30.97 -6.41
C GLU A 339 13.18 29.63 -6.07
N GLU A 340 12.46 28.54 -6.26
CA GLU A 340 12.93 27.18 -5.98
C GLU A 340 13.99 26.68 -6.98
N MET A 341 13.77 26.90 -8.25
CA MET A 341 14.74 26.49 -9.27
C MET A 341 15.99 27.39 -9.33
N GLY A 342 15.94 28.54 -8.66
CA GLY A 342 17.07 29.43 -8.51
C GLY A 342 17.75 29.80 -9.83
N PRO A 343 19.09 30.01 -9.83
CA PRO A 343 19.82 30.44 -11.03
C PRO A 343 19.98 29.34 -12.11
N VAL A 344 19.35 28.20 -11.97
CA VAL A 344 19.41 27.10 -12.97
C VAL A 344 18.93 27.54 -14.36
N GLY A 345 18.17 28.60 -14.44
CA GLY A 345 17.75 29.20 -15.70
C GLY A 345 18.68 30.27 -16.26
N ALA A 346 19.83 30.58 -15.63
CA ALA A 346 20.53 31.82 -15.91
C ALA A 346 21.55 31.73 -17.06
N GLU A 347 22.15 30.62 -17.34
CA GLU A 347 23.11 30.51 -18.47
C GLU A 347 23.12 29.11 -19.08
N GLY A 348 22.46 28.95 -20.23
CA GLY A 348 22.64 27.78 -21.12
C GLY A 348 21.89 26.50 -20.73
N SER A 349 21.08 26.52 -19.70
CA SER A 349 20.17 25.45 -19.36
C SER A 349 18.82 25.61 -20.09
N VAL A 350 18.10 24.52 -20.23
CA VAL A 350 16.74 24.50 -20.81
C VAL A 350 15.89 25.55 -20.10
N ALA A 351 15.30 26.45 -20.86
CA ALA A 351 14.49 27.51 -20.29
C ALA A 351 13.34 26.91 -19.48
N ILE A 352 13.24 27.27 -18.20
CA ILE A 352 12.16 26.85 -17.30
C ILE A 352 10.77 26.85 -17.96
N PRO A 353 10.41 27.83 -18.81
CA PRO A 353 9.14 27.81 -19.53
C PRO A 353 8.91 26.60 -20.42
N ASP A 354 9.93 25.98 -20.96
CA ASP A 354 9.77 24.80 -21.82
C ASP A 354 9.65 23.49 -21.01
N LEU A 355 10.35 23.40 -19.91
CA LEU A 355 10.17 22.32 -18.91
C LEU A 355 8.79 22.40 -18.23
N VAL A 356 8.30 23.61 -18.03
CA VAL A 356 7.04 23.90 -17.34
C VAL A 356 5.82 23.81 -18.26
N LYS A 357 6.00 23.71 -19.56
CA LYS A 357 4.88 23.49 -20.50
C LYS A 357 4.26 22.11 -20.31
N ASP A 358 5.04 21.14 -19.86
CA ASP A 358 4.53 19.83 -19.43
C ASP A 358 4.45 19.78 -17.90
N LYS A 359 3.38 20.32 -17.38
CA LYS A 359 3.21 20.82 -16.02
C LYS A 359 3.01 19.73 -14.97
N ALA A 360 2.64 18.53 -15.38
CA ALA A 360 2.40 17.42 -14.47
C ALA A 360 3.67 17.00 -13.73
N SER A 361 4.84 17.09 -14.38
CA SER A 361 6.13 16.70 -13.83
C SER A 361 6.58 17.52 -12.62
N TYR A 362 6.05 18.73 -12.44
CA TYR A 362 6.43 19.61 -11.33
C TYR A 362 5.39 19.69 -10.21
N LEU A 363 4.28 18.99 -10.36
CA LEU A 363 3.24 18.96 -9.34
C LEU A 363 3.80 18.45 -8.00
N GLY A 364 4.50 17.35 -8.04
CA GLY A 364 5.13 16.77 -6.84
C GLY A 364 6.15 17.71 -6.19
N TYR A 365 6.85 18.50 -6.99
CA TYR A 365 7.85 19.45 -6.51
C TYR A 365 7.25 20.58 -5.69
N LEU A 366 6.30 21.31 -6.27
CA LEU A 366 5.64 22.41 -5.58
C LEU A 366 4.79 21.92 -4.41
N THR A 367 4.25 20.71 -4.52
CA THR A 367 3.42 20.11 -3.48
C THR A 367 4.23 19.56 -2.33
N ALA A 368 5.43 19.04 -2.56
CA ALA A 368 6.28 18.51 -1.49
C ALA A 368 6.77 19.62 -0.54
N ASP A 369 7.15 20.78 -1.09
CA ASP A 369 7.61 21.92 -0.29
C ASP A 369 6.48 22.73 0.35
N ASN A 370 5.30 22.67 -0.24
CA ASN A 370 4.11 23.37 0.23
C ASN A 370 3.07 22.45 0.83
N ASN A 371 3.41 21.23 1.05
CA ASN A 371 2.64 20.28 1.81
C ASN A 371 2.67 20.73 3.27
N GLY A 372 2.08 21.91 3.50
CA GLY A 372 1.99 22.48 4.83
C GLY A 372 1.37 21.42 5.73
N LYS A 373 1.61 21.55 6.95
CA LYS A 373 1.24 20.85 8.18
C LYS A 373 0.13 19.78 8.16
N SER A 374 -0.65 19.63 7.11
CA SER A 374 -1.79 18.68 7.04
C SER A 374 -1.76 17.73 5.86
N GLY A 375 -0.71 17.67 5.07
CA GLY A 375 -0.67 16.86 3.86
C GLY A 375 -1.63 17.31 2.76
N LYS A 376 -2.34 18.42 2.95
CA LYS A 376 -3.27 18.98 1.98
C LYS A 376 -2.59 20.09 1.19
N VAL A 377 -2.44 19.83 -0.10
CA VAL A 377 -1.90 20.81 -1.03
C VAL A 377 -3.02 21.69 -1.55
N ASP A 378 -2.87 23.02 -1.41
CA ASP A 378 -3.72 23.97 -2.09
C ASP A 378 -3.25 24.09 -3.55
N LEU A 379 -3.71 23.16 -4.38
CA LEU A 379 -3.38 23.14 -5.81
C LEU A 379 -3.76 24.45 -6.50
N GLU A 380 -4.85 25.08 -6.12
CA GLU A 380 -5.38 26.29 -6.78
C GLU A 380 -4.57 27.53 -6.43
N LYS A 381 -3.79 27.51 -5.37
CA LYS A 381 -2.83 28.57 -5.06
C LYS A 381 -1.72 28.65 -6.11
N TYR A 382 -1.24 27.52 -6.60
CA TYR A 382 -0.07 27.43 -7.48
C TYR A 382 -0.41 27.13 -8.93
N TYR A 383 -1.55 26.48 -9.18
CA TYR A 383 -1.96 26.04 -10.51
C TYR A 383 -3.32 26.61 -10.91
N THR A 384 -3.45 26.94 -12.18
CA THR A 384 -4.76 27.06 -12.79
C THR A 384 -5.29 25.68 -13.11
N VAL A 385 -6.51 25.40 -12.69
CA VAL A 385 -7.12 24.07 -12.82
C VAL A 385 -8.40 24.11 -13.64
N LYS A 386 -8.68 22.98 -14.29
CA LYS A 386 -9.97 22.72 -14.95
C LYS A 386 -10.59 21.50 -14.32
N SER A 387 -11.81 21.62 -13.83
CA SER A 387 -12.61 20.47 -13.36
C SER A 387 -13.15 19.70 -14.56
N ASN A 388 -13.06 18.38 -14.47
CA ASN A 388 -13.56 17.44 -15.48
C ASN A 388 -14.26 16.29 -14.76
N THR A 389 -15.14 15.61 -15.48
CA THR A 389 -15.78 14.36 -15.06
C THR A 389 -15.52 13.33 -16.14
N VAL A 390 -15.16 12.11 -15.76
CA VAL A 390 -14.97 10.99 -16.67
C VAL A 390 -15.91 9.85 -16.29
N ASN A 391 -16.58 9.27 -17.29
CA ASN A 391 -17.30 7.99 -17.11
C ASN A 391 -16.28 6.87 -17.09
N VAL A 392 -16.29 6.07 -16.01
CA VAL A 392 -15.29 5.00 -15.84
C VAL A 392 -15.38 3.97 -16.95
N LYS A 393 -16.56 3.44 -17.20
CA LYS A 393 -16.74 2.35 -18.19
C LYS A 393 -16.58 2.82 -19.62
N ASP A 394 -17.23 3.94 -19.95
CA ASP A 394 -17.42 4.34 -21.34
C ASP A 394 -16.32 5.27 -21.86
N GLU A 395 -15.54 5.89 -20.94
CA GLU A 395 -14.46 6.81 -21.30
C GLU A 395 -13.11 6.35 -20.76
N LEU A 396 -12.96 6.12 -19.43
CA LEU A 396 -11.67 5.72 -18.84
C LEU A 396 -11.23 4.34 -19.35
N LEU A 397 -12.15 3.37 -19.39
CA LEU A 397 -11.90 2.00 -19.84
C LEU A 397 -12.20 1.77 -21.33
N SER A 398 -12.39 2.85 -22.13
CA SER A 398 -12.63 2.73 -23.56
C SER A 398 -11.41 2.22 -24.33
N ASP A 399 -10.21 2.58 -23.88
CA ASP A 399 -8.96 2.27 -24.57
C ASP A 399 -8.02 1.38 -23.74
N VAL A 400 -8.28 1.27 -22.44
CA VAL A 400 -7.40 0.53 -21.51
C VAL A 400 -8.20 -0.42 -20.62
N PHE A 401 -7.50 -1.38 -20.04
CA PHE A 401 -7.92 -2.08 -18.83
C PHE A 401 -6.76 -2.12 -17.83
N PHE A 402 -7.08 -2.22 -16.56
CA PHE A 402 -6.07 -2.21 -15.52
C PHE A 402 -5.81 -3.60 -14.96
N ILE A 403 -4.53 -3.86 -14.69
CA ILE A 403 -4.04 -4.98 -13.89
C ILE A 403 -3.44 -4.36 -12.64
N LEU A 404 -4.02 -4.64 -11.50
CA LEU A 404 -3.65 -4.02 -10.23
C LEU A 404 -3.14 -5.09 -9.27
N ALA A 405 -1.85 -5.09 -9.01
CA ALA A 405 -1.18 -5.95 -8.04
C ALA A 405 -0.70 -5.08 -6.86
N PRO A 406 -1.56 -4.83 -5.87
CA PRO A 406 -1.27 -3.83 -4.84
C PRO A 406 -0.06 -4.17 -3.99
N GLU A 407 0.26 -5.46 -3.86
CA GLU A 407 1.41 -5.91 -3.07
C GLU A 407 2.03 -7.17 -3.68
N GLU A 408 3.28 -7.06 -4.12
CA GLU A 408 4.05 -8.21 -4.62
C GLU A 408 4.70 -8.98 -3.48
N ASN A 409 5.17 -8.26 -2.45
CA ASN A 409 5.80 -8.85 -1.28
C ASN A 409 4.78 -9.04 -0.16
N VAL A 410 3.80 -9.92 -0.38
CA VAL A 410 2.73 -10.19 0.60
C VAL A 410 3.26 -10.66 1.95
N ASP A 411 4.38 -11.39 1.97
CA ASP A 411 5.06 -11.79 3.19
C ASP A 411 5.66 -10.58 3.90
N GLY A 412 6.36 -9.73 3.16
CA GLY A 412 6.90 -8.49 3.68
C GLY A 412 5.81 -7.55 4.20
N ARG A 413 4.66 -7.46 3.55
CA ARG A 413 3.52 -6.66 4.03
C ARG A 413 2.95 -7.22 5.33
N THR A 414 2.87 -8.54 5.44
CA THR A 414 2.45 -9.21 6.68
C THR A 414 3.39 -8.86 7.83
N TYR A 415 4.69 -8.81 7.55
CA TYR A 415 5.74 -8.57 8.54
C TYR A 415 6.23 -7.13 8.60
N LEU A 416 5.73 -6.27 7.73
CA LEU A 416 6.13 -4.87 7.57
C LEU A 416 7.64 -4.72 7.33
N THR A 417 8.18 -5.60 6.48
CA THR A 417 9.60 -5.61 6.12
C THR A 417 9.79 -5.39 4.63
N ARG A 418 10.94 -4.84 4.24
CA ARG A 418 11.31 -4.66 2.83
C ARG A 418 11.57 -5.97 2.12
N HIS A 419 12.19 -6.92 2.84
CA HIS A 419 12.65 -8.18 2.28
C HIS A 419 11.55 -9.25 2.33
N SER A 420 11.63 -10.21 1.42
CA SER A 420 10.85 -11.44 1.49
C SER A 420 11.29 -12.32 2.67
N THR A 421 10.53 -13.35 3.00
CA THR A 421 10.81 -14.23 4.14
C THR A 421 12.14 -14.99 4.04
N ASN A 422 12.69 -15.13 2.85
CA ASN A 422 14.04 -15.70 2.62
C ASN A 422 15.15 -14.64 2.56
N GLY A 423 14.86 -13.38 2.88
CA GLY A 423 15.82 -12.31 3.04
C GLY A 423 16.23 -11.59 1.76
N TYR A 424 15.55 -11.85 0.64
CA TYR A 424 15.84 -11.14 -0.61
C TYR A 424 15.10 -9.81 -0.71
N ASP A 425 15.78 -8.78 -1.17
CA ASP A 425 15.14 -7.60 -1.73
C ASP A 425 14.60 -7.95 -3.12
N LEU A 426 13.29 -7.99 -3.28
CA LEU A 426 12.64 -8.42 -4.53
C LEU A 426 13.05 -7.52 -5.70
N ASN A 427 13.28 -6.22 -5.46
CA ASN A 427 13.78 -5.28 -6.48
C ASN A 427 15.27 -5.49 -6.83
N ARG A 428 15.89 -6.53 -6.34
CA ARG A 428 17.22 -7.03 -6.77
C ARG A 428 17.13 -8.42 -7.38
N ASP A 429 15.93 -9.03 -7.40
CA ASP A 429 15.70 -10.40 -7.84
C ASP A 429 14.93 -10.52 -9.17
N ASN A 430 14.38 -9.43 -9.70
CA ASN A 430 13.57 -9.42 -10.94
C ASN A 430 14.23 -10.13 -12.12
N SER A 431 15.57 -9.99 -12.26
CA SER A 431 16.32 -10.65 -13.34
C SER A 431 16.68 -12.10 -13.03
N PHE A 432 16.75 -12.47 -11.77
CA PHE A 432 17.18 -13.80 -11.33
C PHE A 432 16.00 -14.70 -11.01
N GLN A 433 14.88 -14.14 -10.56
CA GLN A 433 13.64 -14.85 -10.22
C GLN A 433 13.88 -16.01 -9.23
N THR A 434 14.70 -15.76 -8.22
CA THR A 434 15.07 -16.77 -7.20
C THR A 434 13.98 -16.92 -6.13
N THR A 435 13.11 -15.91 -6.00
CA THR A 435 11.95 -15.95 -5.11
C THR A 435 10.68 -16.29 -5.87
N SER A 436 9.72 -16.88 -5.18
CA SER A 436 8.40 -17.15 -5.77
C SER A 436 7.71 -15.87 -6.20
N GLU A 437 7.86 -14.81 -5.41
CA GLU A 437 7.24 -13.51 -5.63
C GLU A 437 7.68 -12.92 -6.98
N THR A 438 8.98 -12.81 -7.22
CA THR A 438 9.48 -12.25 -8.47
C THR A 438 9.21 -13.15 -9.67
N ALA A 439 9.28 -14.47 -9.50
CA ALA A 439 8.93 -15.42 -10.57
C ALA A 439 7.46 -15.29 -10.98
N ASN A 440 6.53 -15.20 -10.00
CA ASN A 440 5.11 -15.04 -10.24
C ASN A 440 4.80 -13.70 -10.91
N MET A 441 5.44 -12.62 -10.45
CA MET A 441 5.26 -11.29 -11.02
C MET A 441 5.76 -11.22 -12.47
N GLN A 442 6.94 -11.78 -12.76
CA GLN A 442 7.46 -11.84 -14.12
C GLN A 442 6.57 -12.69 -15.05
N GLN A 443 5.98 -13.76 -14.53
CA GLN A 443 5.00 -14.54 -15.28
C GLN A 443 3.73 -13.73 -15.57
N LEU A 444 3.24 -12.95 -14.61
CA LEU A 444 2.09 -12.07 -14.79
C LEU A 444 2.37 -11.03 -15.88
N ILE A 445 3.51 -10.34 -15.80
CA ILE A 445 3.96 -9.38 -16.81
C ILE A 445 4.07 -10.05 -18.19
N GLY A 446 4.68 -11.22 -18.28
CA GLY A 446 4.82 -11.96 -19.53
C GLY A 446 3.47 -12.43 -20.11
N THR A 447 2.49 -12.74 -19.27
CA THR A 447 1.16 -13.17 -19.71
C THR A 447 0.38 -12.02 -20.35
N PHE A 448 0.42 -10.84 -19.75
CA PHE A 448 -0.38 -9.71 -20.24
C PHE A 448 0.39 -8.76 -21.15
N ASN A 449 1.72 -8.77 -21.13
CA ASN A 449 2.55 -7.83 -21.89
C ASN A 449 2.02 -6.38 -21.77
N PRO A 450 1.97 -5.80 -20.56
CA PRO A 450 1.33 -4.51 -20.36
C PRO A 450 2.02 -3.42 -21.19
N MET A 451 1.21 -2.55 -21.81
CA MET A 451 1.71 -1.41 -22.58
C MET A 451 2.35 -0.34 -21.69
N SER A 452 1.97 -0.33 -20.42
CA SER A 452 2.57 0.50 -19.38
C SER A 452 2.58 -0.27 -18.07
N LEU A 453 3.72 -0.28 -17.41
CA LEU A 453 3.89 -0.75 -16.04
C LEU A 453 4.34 0.43 -15.19
N ALA A 454 3.64 0.70 -14.12
CA ALA A 454 4.07 1.64 -13.09
C ALA A 454 4.18 0.89 -11.77
N GLU A 455 5.39 0.78 -11.28
CA GLU A 455 5.68 0.26 -9.97
C GLU A 455 5.76 1.43 -9.00
N PHE A 456 4.86 1.43 -8.02
CA PHE A 456 4.79 2.49 -7.03
C PHE A 456 5.80 2.21 -5.93
N HIS A 457 6.55 3.24 -5.58
CA HIS A 457 7.48 3.22 -4.46
C HIS A 457 7.11 4.28 -3.45
N GLY A 458 7.42 4.07 -2.21
CA GLY A 458 7.32 5.07 -1.15
C GLY A 458 8.67 5.69 -0.83
N ARG A 459 8.64 6.76 -0.05
CA ARG A 459 9.83 7.38 0.53
C ARG A 459 10.87 7.93 -0.45
N VAL A 460 10.45 8.31 -1.61
CA VAL A 460 11.32 8.97 -2.56
C VAL A 460 11.37 10.45 -2.21
N GLN A 461 12.55 11.02 -2.11
CA GLN A 461 12.68 12.47 -2.06
C GLN A 461 12.06 13.05 -3.33
N ALA A 462 11.45 14.24 -3.23
CA ALA A 462 10.60 14.85 -4.25
C ALA A 462 11.21 15.00 -5.67
N PHE A 463 12.41 14.50 -5.92
CA PHE A 463 13.14 14.60 -7.18
C PHE A 463 13.83 13.32 -7.64
N GLN A 464 13.66 12.22 -6.94
CA GLN A 464 14.15 10.95 -7.45
C GLN A 464 13.07 10.34 -8.33
N CYS A 465 13.10 10.66 -9.63
CA CYS A 465 12.56 9.77 -10.63
C CYS A 465 13.65 8.73 -10.89
N GLU A 466 13.49 7.54 -10.39
CA GLU A 466 14.21 6.41 -10.92
C GLU A 466 13.58 6.01 -12.26
N PRO A 467 14.37 5.77 -13.32
CA PRO A 467 13.84 5.41 -14.62
C PRO A 467 13.20 4.02 -14.63
#